data_2ff0e274c92dbc0d6c38e4a632a4c996
#
_entry.id   2ff0e274c92dbc0d6c38e4a632a4c996
#
_cell.length_a   1.000
_cell.length_b   1.000
_cell.length_c   1.000
_cell.angle_alpha   90.00
_cell.angle_beta   90.00
_cell.angle_gamma   90.00
#
_symmetry.space_group_name_H-M   'P 1'
#
loop_
_entity.id
_entity.type
_entity.pdbx_description
1 polymer ?
#
loop_
_entity_poly.entity_id
_entity_poly.type
_entity_poly.pdbx_seq_one_letter_code
_entity_poly.pdbx_strand_id
1 'polypeptide(L)'
;MAQRRNIPCGRWTWRWRQWNQRLAPLNSWPDNSNLDKARRLLWPIKQKYGRKISWADLMILAGNVALESMGFKIFGFGGGREDIWEPEKDIYWGSEKEWLGGERHEKGSDMDKPLAAIEMGLIYVNPEGPDGKPDPIAAADDIRESFARMAMNDEETVALIAGGHAFGKTHGAGDPKYVGPEPEAAPIEEQGLGWKSSYGTGKGNDTITGGPEVIWTNTPTAWDNNFFRILFEFEWELEKSPAGAYQWKPKGDAGKNTAPDPHDPSKRRTPGMLTTDLSLRMDPEYEKISRRFYENPDELADAFARAWFKLTHRDMGPKTRYLGSEVPDEDLIWQDPIPEVDHQLVNEEDITILKEKIMASGLSIRELVYTAWSSASTFRGSDKRGGANGARIRLKPQKDWEVNQPDQLERVLNTLEDIQKEFKKKVSMADLIVLAGCAGVEQAAKNAGHEIEVPFTPGRMDALKEQTDVDSFAPLEPIADGFRNYQKIHTEEKSEELLVDKAQLLKLTIPELTVLIGGLRVLDANYQQSPHGVFTDTPEALTNDFFVNLLDMKTEWKATEDENVYEGQDRMTGEPRWTATRVDLIFGSNSELRAMAEVYACEDSEEKFLKDFIMAWDKIMTLDRFDLA
;
A
#
# COMPACT_ATOMS: atom_id res chain seq x y z
N MET A 1 13.85 15.17 -16.04
CA MET A 1 12.79 15.63 -15.13
C MET A 1 11.54 14.83 -15.47
N ALA A 2 11.33 13.70 -14.81
CA ALA A 2 10.11 12.92 -15.00
C ALA A 2 8.96 13.69 -14.37
N GLN A 3 8.00 14.11 -15.18
CA GLN A 3 6.72 14.58 -14.69
C GLN A 3 6.04 13.39 -14.02
N ARG A 4 5.97 13.45 -12.70
CA ARG A 4 5.24 12.49 -11.90
C ARG A 4 3.76 12.80 -12.04
N ARG A 5 3.09 12.01 -12.82
CA ARG A 5 1.65 12.05 -12.99
C ARG A 5 1.05 10.78 -12.42
N ASN A 6 -0.01 10.95 -11.69
CA ASN A 6 -1.01 9.98 -11.29
C ASN A 6 -0.50 8.57 -11.01
N ILE A 7 -0.39 8.23 -9.76
CA ILE A 7 -0.06 6.88 -9.32
C ILE A 7 -1.38 6.12 -9.15
N PRO A 8 -1.55 4.97 -9.81
CA PRO A 8 -2.80 4.20 -9.74
C PRO A 8 -3.18 3.77 -8.33
N CYS A 9 -4.47 3.57 -8.09
CA CYS A 9 -5.07 3.15 -6.81
C CYS A 9 -4.42 1.93 -6.12
N GLY A 10 -3.54 1.17 -6.81
CA GLY A 10 -2.84 0.02 -6.25
C GLY A 10 -1.72 0.34 -5.25
N ARG A 11 -1.28 1.59 -5.16
CA ARG A 11 -0.15 1.99 -4.30
C ARG A 11 -0.54 2.45 -2.90
N TRP A 12 -1.79 2.41 -2.55
CA TRP A 12 -2.31 2.93 -1.31
C TRP A 12 -1.87 2.12 -0.12
N THR A 13 -0.72 2.41 0.44
CA THR A 13 -0.25 1.71 1.62
C THR A 13 0.42 2.63 2.60
N TRP A 14 -0.02 2.50 3.81
CA TRP A 14 0.55 3.08 4.98
C TRP A 14 2.01 2.67 5.11
N ARG A 15 2.95 3.64 5.08
CA ARG A 15 4.37 3.34 5.28
C ARG A 15 4.83 3.70 6.70
N TRP A 16 4.01 3.43 7.70
CA TRP A 16 4.44 3.48 9.10
C TRP A 16 5.57 2.51 9.38
N ARG A 17 5.63 1.42 8.63
CA ARG A 17 6.58 0.33 8.79
C ARG A 17 8.04 0.76 8.74
N GLN A 18 8.39 1.82 8.01
CA GLN A 18 9.78 2.24 7.80
C GLN A 18 10.07 3.64 8.32
N TRP A 19 9.06 4.28 8.87
CA TRP A 19 9.08 5.63 9.41
C TRP A 19 9.85 6.67 8.59
N ASN A 20 9.41 6.88 7.37
CA ASN A 20 9.94 7.88 6.41
C ASN A 20 9.84 9.31 6.95
N GLN A 21 8.91 9.59 7.87
CA GLN A 21 8.66 10.89 8.47
C GLN A 21 9.87 11.50 9.19
N ARG A 22 10.95 10.77 9.40
CA ARG A 22 12.21 11.31 9.93
C ARG A 22 13.13 11.88 8.86
N LEU A 23 12.83 11.65 7.59
CA LEU A 23 13.64 12.02 6.44
C LEU A 23 12.93 13.10 5.61
N ALA A 24 13.72 13.93 4.93
CA ALA A 24 13.18 14.89 3.98
C ALA A 24 12.48 14.19 2.80
N PRO A 25 11.42 14.75 2.21
CA PRO A 25 10.77 16.03 2.58
C PRO A 25 9.78 15.91 3.74
N LEU A 26 9.47 14.70 4.21
CA LEU A 26 8.38 14.39 5.10
C LEU A 26 8.53 14.98 6.50
N ASN A 27 9.76 15.02 7.01
CA ASN A 27 10.07 15.63 8.31
C ASN A 27 9.79 17.14 8.34
N SER A 28 9.65 17.76 7.17
CA SER A 28 9.45 19.20 6.99
C SER A 28 8.05 19.57 6.52
N TRP A 29 7.13 18.60 6.48
CA TRP A 29 5.73 18.88 6.18
C TRP A 29 5.01 19.48 7.39
N PRO A 30 4.14 20.49 7.20
CA PRO A 30 3.41 21.14 8.29
C PRO A 30 2.62 20.16 9.17
N ASP A 31 2.02 19.13 8.60
CA ASP A 31 1.29 18.09 9.35
C ASP A 31 2.19 17.28 10.29
N ASN A 32 3.50 17.25 10.03
CA ASN A 32 4.50 16.61 10.87
C ASN A 32 5.16 17.60 11.86
N SER A 33 4.58 18.77 12.04
CA SER A 33 5.10 19.79 12.96
C SER A 33 5.29 19.24 14.36
N ASN A 34 6.44 19.52 14.94
CA ASN A 34 6.89 19.07 16.25
C ASN A 34 7.24 17.60 16.41
N LEU A 35 7.18 16.75 15.35
CA LEU A 35 7.73 15.40 15.41
C LEU A 35 9.25 15.37 15.59
N ASP A 36 9.96 16.38 15.12
CA ASP A 36 11.37 16.63 15.38
C ASP A 36 11.66 16.72 16.89
N LYS A 37 10.80 17.40 17.65
CA LYS A 37 10.91 17.52 19.11
C LYS A 37 10.55 16.22 19.81
N ALA A 38 9.50 15.53 19.37
CA ALA A 38 9.12 14.21 19.90
C ALA A 38 10.27 13.22 19.77
N ARG A 39 10.91 13.16 18.58
CA ARG A 39 12.12 12.35 18.36
C ARG A 39 13.25 12.70 19.32
N ARG A 40 13.49 13.98 19.52
CA ARG A 40 14.54 14.43 20.44
C ARG A 40 14.27 13.99 21.87
N LEU A 41 13.01 14.02 22.32
CA LEU A 41 12.60 13.52 23.64
C LEU A 41 12.77 12.01 23.78
N LEU A 42 12.55 11.24 22.71
CA LEU A 42 12.71 9.79 22.69
C LEU A 42 14.17 9.33 22.48
N TRP A 43 15.08 10.24 22.09
CA TRP A 43 16.48 9.90 21.82
C TRP A 43 17.19 9.14 22.96
N PRO A 44 17.05 9.49 24.24
CA PRO A 44 17.70 8.73 25.32
C PRO A 44 17.26 7.26 25.38
N ILE A 45 16.01 6.97 25.03
CA ILE A 45 15.48 5.61 24.95
C ILE A 45 16.08 4.90 23.72
N LYS A 46 16.02 5.52 22.55
CA LYS A 46 16.63 4.98 21.33
C LYS A 46 18.12 4.73 21.50
N GLN A 47 18.85 5.65 22.11
CA GLN A 47 20.28 5.50 22.41
C GLN A 47 20.56 4.30 23.32
N LYS A 48 19.75 4.11 24.36
CA LYS A 48 19.88 2.99 25.31
C LYS A 48 19.66 1.62 24.66
N TYR A 49 18.62 1.52 23.83
CA TYR A 49 18.21 0.24 23.23
C TYR A 49 18.87 0.00 21.87
N GLY A 50 19.32 1.04 21.18
CA GLY A 50 20.08 0.97 19.92
C GLY A 50 19.33 0.20 18.82
N ARG A 51 19.96 -0.85 18.30
CA ARG A 51 19.39 -1.68 17.23
C ARG A 51 18.32 -2.69 17.71
N LYS A 52 18.08 -2.80 19.02
CA LYS A 52 17.05 -3.69 19.57
C LYS A 52 15.62 -3.18 19.34
N ILE A 53 15.46 -1.93 18.99
CA ILE A 53 14.18 -1.33 18.62
C ILE A 53 14.40 -0.35 17.46
N SER A 54 13.59 -0.44 16.41
CA SER A 54 13.57 0.55 15.34
C SER A 54 12.99 1.88 15.82
N TRP A 55 13.23 2.96 15.09
CA TRP A 55 12.51 4.21 15.33
C TRP A 55 11.02 4.07 15.04
N ALA A 56 10.67 3.29 14.00
CA ALA A 56 9.28 3.01 13.66
C ALA A 56 8.55 2.32 14.83
N ASP A 57 9.12 1.26 15.39
CA ASP A 57 8.55 0.59 16.56
C ASP A 57 8.51 1.49 17.81
N LEU A 58 9.57 2.28 18.05
CA LEU A 58 9.62 3.16 19.20
C LEU A 58 8.54 4.25 19.15
N MET A 59 8.25 4.81 17.97
CA MET A 59 7.23 5.83 17.84
C MET A 59 5.82 5.29 18.06
N ILE A 60 5.51 4.11 17.50
CA ILE A 60 4.21 3.46 17.73
C ILE A 60 4.07 3.08 19.21
N LEU A 61 5.10 2.49 19.80
CA LEU A 61 5.11 2.16 21.22
C LEU A 61 4.92 3.40 22.10
N ALA A 62 5.54 4.53 21.75
CA ALA A 62 5.36 5.78 22.47
C ALA A 62 3.92 6.29 22.38
N GLY A 63 3.26 6.14 21.23
CA GLY A 63 1.82 6.43 21.08
C GLY A 63 0.96 5.55 21.98
N ASN A 64 1.23 4.25 22.02
CA ASN A 64 0.53 3.31 22.90
C ASN A 64 0.70 3.69 24.39
N VAL A 65 1.92 3.94 24.83
CA VAL A 65 2.22 4.36 26.20
C VAL A 65 1.53 5.68 26.56
N ALA A 66 1.44 6.60 25.60
CA ALA A 66 0.70 7.86 25.80
C ALA A 66 -0.79 7.60 26.03
N LEU A 67 -1.43 6.75 25.22
CA LEU A 67 -2.83 6.35 25.39
C LEU A 67 -3.06 5.68 26.75
N GLU A 68 -2.19 4.73 27.13
CA GLU A 68 -2.26 4.06 28.43
C GLU A 68 -2.10 5.03 29.61
N SER A 69 -1.23 6.04 29.46
CA SER A 69 -1.04 7.06 30.49
C SER A 69 -2.28 7.95 30.71
N MET A 70 -3.17 8.01 29.71
CA MET A 70 -4.46 8.69 29.77
C MET A 70 -5.60 7.79 30.27
N GLY A 71 -5.31 6.54 30.65
CA GLY A 71 -6.28 5.57 31.15
C GLY A 71 -6.92 4.69 30.07
N PHE A 72 -6.45 4.75 28.82
CA PHE A 72 -6.96 3.91 27.75
C PHE A 72 -6.29 2.55 27.73
N LYS A 73 -7.06 1.49 27.48
CA LYS A 73 -6.52 0.14 27.30
C LYS A 73 -6.31 -0.14 25.81
N ILE A 74 -5.06 -0.23 25.39
CA ILE A 74 -4.72 -0.60 23.99
C ILE A 74 -5.11 -2.05 23.67
N PHE A 75 -5.27 -2.36 22.39
CA PHE A 75 -5.53 -3.72 21.91
C PHE A 75 -4.27 -4.59 21.96
N GLY A 76 -3.11 -4.03 21.66
CA GLY A 76 -1.81 -4.68 21.69
C GLY A 76 -0.72 -3.91 20.94
N PHE A 77 0.44 -4.56 20.80
CA PHE A 77 1.58 -4.06 20.06
C PHE A 77 2.39 -5.18 19.43
N GLY A 78 2.65 -5.10 18.14
CA GLY A 78 3.61 -5.93 17.43
C GLY A 78 4.81 -5.08 16.99
N GLY A 79 6.02 -5.47 17.39
CA GLY A 79 7.27 -4.96 16.85
C GLY A 79 7.62 -5.64 15.52
N GLY A 80 8.75 -5.25 14.92
CA GLY A 80 9.26 -5.84 13.70
C GLY A 80 9.30 -4.88 12.50
N ARG A 81 9.04 -3.58 12.71
CA ARG A 81 9.22 -2.55 11.70
C ARG A 81 10.70 -2.25 11.53
N GLU A 82 11.12 -2.09 10.29
CA GLU A 82 12.49 -1.72 9.94
C GLU A 82 12.60 -0.21 9.73
N ASP A 83 13.76 0.36 10.04
CA ASP A 83 14.09 1.74 9.69
C ASP A 83 14.72 1.82 8.31
N ILE A 84 14.24 2.73 7.45
CA ILE A 84 14.94 3.07 6.22
C ILE A 84 16.05 4.11 6.49
N TRP A 85 17.05 4.14 5.62
CA TRP A 85 18.22 5.02 5.73
C TRP A 85 18.24 6.14 4.69
N GLU A 86 17.45 6.01 3.64
CA GLU A 86 17.33 6.97 2.55
C GLU A 86 15.86 7.31 2.31
N PRO A 87 15.54 8.57 1.95
CA PRO A 87 14.19 8.93 1.56
C PRO A 87 13.79 8.16 0.29
N GLU A 88 12.54 7.76 0.20
CA GLU A 88 12.02 7.16 -1.02
C GLU A 88 11.88 8.22 -2.11
N LYS A 89 12.36 7.91 -3.31
CA LYS A 89 12.46 8.86 -4.43
C LYS A 89 11.09 9.27 -4.99
N ASP A 90 10.07 8.47 -4.75
CA ASP A 90 8.73 8.63 -5.26
C ASP A 90 7.76 9.32 -4.29
N ILE A 91 8.24 9.80 -3.14
CA ILE A 91 7.42 10.49 -2.14
C ILE A 91 7.18 11.97 -2.46
N TYR A 92 8.04 12.61 -3.24
CA TYR A 92 7.91 14.03 -3.54
C TYR A 92 6.89 14.29 -4.66
N TRP A 93 5.75 14.89 -4.32
CA TRP A 93 4.67 15.21 -5.27
C TRP A 93 4.45 16.70 -5.48
N GLY A 94 5.45 17.49 -5.26
CA GLY A 94 5.37 18.95 -5.34
C GLY A 94 5.26 19.60 -3.97
N SER A 95 4.90 20.86 -3.95
CA SER A 95 4.70 21.62 -2.72
C SER A 95 3.47 21.14 -1.98
N GLU A 96 3.58 20.95 -0.67
CA GLU A 96 2.42 20.62 0.18
C GLU A 96 1.27 21.61 0.00
N LYS A 97 1.55 22.88 -0.24
CA LYS A 97 0.52 23.90 -0.50
C LYS A 97 -0.29 23.64 -1.77
N GLU A 98 0.29 22.97 -2.76
CA GLU A 98 -0.39 22.67 -4.03
C GLU A 98 -1.43 21.56 -3.83
N TRP A 99 -1.11 20.53 -3.06
CA TRP A 99 -2.05 19.43 -2.83
C TRP A 99 -2.87 19.56 -1.53
N LEU A 100 -2.56 20.51 -0.67
CA LEU A 100 -3.45 20.98 0.39
C LEU A 100 -4.52 21.95 -0.14
N GLY A 101 -4.30 22.57 -1.29
CA GLY A 101 -5.28 23.42 -1.95
C GLY A 101 -6.49 22.62 -2.44
N GLY A 102 -7.62 23.28 -2.62
CA GLY A 102 -8.87 22.66 -3.05
C GLY A 102 -8.90 22.16 -4.50
N GLU A 103 -7.82 22.34 -5.26
CA GLU A 103 -7.73 21.94 -6.67
C GLU A 103 -7.62 20.42 -6.89
N ARG A 104 -7.50 19.64 -5.83
CA ARG A 104 -7.49 18.16 -5.90
C ARG A 104 -8.90 17.55 -6.03
N HIS A 105 -9.94 18.36 -5.90
CA HIS A 105 -11.32 17.97 -6.08
C HIS A 105 -11.92 18.72 -7.26
N GLU A 106 -12.05 18.11 -8.40
CA GLU A 106 -13.02 18.55 -9.40
C GLU A 106 -14.43 18.15 -8.97
N LYS A 107 -15.39 19.07 -9.11
CA LYS A 107 -16.78 18.85 -8.69
C LYS A 107 -17.35 17.58 -9.31
N GLY A 108 -17.56 16.55 -8.46
CA GLY A 108 -18.24 15.32 -8.82
C GLY A 108 -17.35 14.24 -9.41
N SER A 109 -16.02 14.37 -9.33
CA SER A 109 -15.05 13.33 -9.63
C SER A 109 -14.48 12.73 -8.35
N ASP A 110 -14.02 11.49 -8.44
CA ASP A 110 -13.11 10.88 -7.45
C ASP A 110 -11.90 11.80 -7.22
N MET A 111 -11.29 11.75 -6.04
CA MET A 111 -10.09 12.54 -5.76
C MET A 111 -9.00 12.25 -6.80
N ASP A 112 -8.81 13.16 -7.76
CA ASP A 112 -7.86 13.01 -8.88
C ASP A 112 -6.39 12.92 -8.42
N LYS A 113 -6.08 13.44 -7.24
CA LYS A 113 -4.75 13.38 -6.63
C LYS A 113 -4.83 12.86 -5.21
N PRO A 114 -5.07 11.58 -5.08
CA PRO A 114 -5.35 10.96 -3.79
C PRO A 114 -4.12 10.80 -2.87
N LEU A 115 -2.99 11.37 -3.21
CA LEU A 115 -1.69 10.89 -2.81
C LEU A 115 -1.25 11.31 -1.41
N ALA A 116 -1.56 12.52 -1.04
CA ALA A 116 -1.03 13.12 0.16
C ALA A 116 -1.41 12.37 1.43
N ALA A 117 -2.65 11.95 1.51
CA ALA A 117 -3.18 11.30 2.71
C ALA A 117 -2.68 9.86 2.89
N ILE A 118 -2.14 9.25 1.86
CA ILE A 118 -2.09 7.80 1.79
C ILE A 118 -0.67 7.26 1.91
N GLU A 119 0.29 7.91 1.32
CA GLU A 119 1.67 7.42 1.36
C GLU A 119 2.37 7.65 2.70
N MET A 120 1.78 8.41 3.59
CA MET A 120 2.44 8.84 4.81
C MET A 120 1.72 8.48 6.09
N GLY A 121 0.60 7.79 5.97
CA GLY A 121 -0.29 7.65 7.10
C GLY A 121 -0.86 8.99 7.55
N LEU A 122 -0.80 10.01 6.72
CA LEU A 122 -1.47 11.27 6.95
C LEU A 122 -2.91 11.13 6.48
N ILE A 123 -3.80 11.23 7.43
CA ILE A 123 -5.23 11.36 7.18
C ILE A 123 -5.46 12.84 6.88
N TYR A 124 -5.18 13.27 5.65
CA TYR A 124 -5.45 14.64 5.31
C TYR A 124 -6.88 14.78 4.81
N VAL A 125 -7.69 15.23 5.72
CA VAL A 125 -9.01 15.80 5.41
C VAL A 125 -8.96 17.23 5.90
N ASN A 126 -9.30 18.21 5.05
CA ASN A 126 -9.23 19.61 5.45
C ASN A 126 -10.15 19.86 6.65
N PRO A 127 -9.61 20.23 7.83
CA PRO A 127 -10.41 20.40 9.04
C PRO A 127 -11.41 21.55 8.94
N GLU A 128 -11.21 22.46 7.99
CA GLU A 128 -12.13 23.55 7.68
C GLU A 128 -13.26 23.14 6.73
N GLY A 129 -13.21 21.93 6.18
CA GLY A 129 -14.10 21.39 5.14
C GLY A 129 -13.50 21.45 3.75
N PRO A 130 -14.12 20.79 2.75
CA PRO A 130 -13.65 20.76 1.37
C PRO A 130 -13.40 22.17 0.83
N ASP A 131 -12.23 22.40 0.24
CA ASP A 131 -11.78 23.71 -0.27
C ASP A 131 -11.79 24.83 0.78
N GLY A 132 -11.66 24.49 2.06
CA GLY A 132 -11.77 25.46 3.16
C GLY A 132 -13.20 26.02 3.34
N LYS A 133 -14.22 25.33 2.82
CA LYS A 133 -15.63 25.67 3.00
C LYS A 133 -16.19 24.87 4.18
N PRO A 134 -16.75 25.54 5.18
CA PRO A 134 -17.20 24.88 6.41
C PRO A 134 -18.55 24.16 6.21
N ASP A 135 -18.56 23.12 5.39
CA ASP A 135 -19.70 22.25 5.12
C ASP A 135 -19.44 20.84 5.70
N PRO A 136 -20.06 20.49 6.84
CA PRO A 136 -19.87 19.19 7.46
C PRO A 136 -20.39 17.99 6.64
N ILE A 137 -21.41 18.18 5.80
CA ILE A 137 -21.95 17.11 4.97
C ILE A 137 -20.97 16.79 3.83
N ALA A 138 -20.49 17.81 3.13
CA ALA A 138 -19.48 17.64 2.09
C ALA A 138 -18.15 17.08 2.66
N ALA A 139 -17.78 17.48 3.89
CA ALA A 139 -16.59 16.94 4.56
C ALA A 139 -16.72 15.44 4.91
N ALA A 140 -17.93 14.92 5.10
CA ALA A 140 -18.15 13.49 5.35
C ALA A 140 -17.75 12.62 4.16
N ASP A 141 -17.95 13.10 2.93
CA ASP A 141 -17.55 12.39 1.71
C ASP A 141 -16.02 12.30 1.62
N ASP A 142 -15.30 13.42 1.86
CA ASP A 142 -13.83 13.44 1.89
C ASP A 142 -13.26 12.51 2.99
N ILE A 143 -13.89 12.51 4.18
CA ILE A 143 -13.49 11.61 5.27
C ILE A 143 -13.67 10.17 4.84
N ARG A 144 -14.84 9.81 4.33
CA ARG A 144 -15.15 8.44 3.93
C ARG A 144 -14.21 7.93 2.87
N GLU A 145 -13.95 8.74 1.83
CA GLU A 145 -13.02 8.38 0.78
C GLU A 145 -11.59 8.19 1.32
N SER A 146 -11.08 9.15 2.10
CA SER A 146 -9.74 9.07 2.66
C SER A 146 -9.55 7.84 3.56
N PHE A 147 -10.51 7.56 4.43
CA PHE A 147 -10.44 6.41 5.33
C PHE A 147 -10.67 5.07 4.61
N ALA A 148 -11.56 5.02 3.60
CA ALA A 148 -11.76 3.83 2.79
C ALA A 148 -10.47 3.41 2.05
N ARG A 149 -9.68 4.38 1.57
CA ARG A 149 -8.36 4.13 0.99
C ARG A 149 -7.38 3.52 1.99
N MET A 150 -7.57 3.75 3.27
CA MET A 150 -6.84 3.10 4.36
C MET A 150 -7.47 1.77 4.77
N ALA A 151 -8.46 1.29 4.02
CA ALA A 151 -9.30 0.14 4.32
C ALA A 151 -10.00 0.22 5.69
N MET A 152 -10.34 1.44 6.12
CA MET A 152 -11.17 1.70 7.29
C MET A 152 -12.63 1.84 6.83
N ASN A 153 -13.51 1.11 7.47
CA ASN A 153 -14.95 1.28 7.29
C ASN A 153 -15.47 2.47 8.12
N ASP A 154 -16.75 2.79 7.99
CA ASP A 154 -17.36 3.93 8.69
C ASP A 154 -17.26 3.80 10.22
N GLU A 155 -17.36 2.59 10.77
CA GLU A 155 -17.24 2.34 12.21
C GLU A 155 -15.81 2.59 12.71
N GLU A 156 -14.82 2.06 12.02
CA GLU A 156 -13.40 2.28 12.31
C GLU A 156 -13.04 3.77 12.15
N THR A 157 -13.60 4.43 11.14
CA THR A 157 -13.42 5.87 10.89
C THR A 157 -13.93 6.72 12.04
N VAL A 158 -15.19 6.51 12.44
CA VAL A 158 -15.79 7.23 13.56
C VAL A 158 -15.03 6.96 14.86
N ALA A 159 -14.64 5.71 15.10
CA ALA A 159 -13.87 5.34 16.28
C ALA A 159 -12.49 6.02 16.32
N LEU A 160 -11.76 6.09 15.19
CA LEU A 160 -10.46 6.75 15.12
C LEU A 160 -10.56 8.27 15.32
N ILE A 161 -11.55 8.93 14.71
CA ILE A 161 -11.73 10.37 14.88
C ILE A 161 -12.12 10.66 16.33
N ALA A 162 -13.16 10.03 16.85
CA ALA A 162 -13.65 10.29 18.20
C ALA A 162 -12.62 9.89 19.29
N GLY A 163 -11.95 8.76 19.11
CA GLY A 163 -10.92 8.29 20.03
C GLY A 163 -9.67 9.15 20.01
N GLY A 164 -9.29 9.69 18.84
CA GLY A 164 -8.19 10.65 18.70
C GLY A 164 -8.52 12.03 19.25
N HIS A 165 -9.75 12.50 19.07
CA HIS A 165 -10.22 13.80 19.56
C HIS A 165 -10.76 13.73 21.00
N ALA A 166 -10.70 12.57 21.66
CA ALA A 166 -11.00 12.45 23.09
C ALA A 166 -10.00 13.22 23.96
N PHE A 167 -8.82 13.55 23.45
CA PHE A 167 -7.74 14.24 24.19
C PHE A 167 -7.05 15.33 23.37
N GLY A 168 -6.20 16.11 24.03
CA GLY A 168 -5.38 17.15 23.37
C GLY A 168 -6.15 18.40 22.94
N LYS A 169 -5.50 19.15 22.07
CA LYS A 169 -6.03 20.36 21.41
C LYS A 169 -5.25 20.64 20.13
N THR A 170 -5.83 21.42 19.23
CA THR A 170 -5.11 22.01 18.10
C THR A 170 -4.35 23.29 18.54
N HIS A 171 -3.42 23.75 17.70
CA HIS A 171 -2.54 24.87 18.02
C HIS A 171 -2.62 25.98 16.97
N GLY A 172 -3.72 26.72 16.98
CA GLY A 172 -3.97 27.89 16.11
C GLY A 172 -4.04 29.19 16.87
N ALA A 173 -3.27 29.32 17.96
CA ALA A 173 -3.35 30.47 18.91
C ALA A 173 -2.96 31.81 18.32
N GLY A 174 -2.35 31.88 17.15
CA GLY A 174 -1.93 33.13 16.53
C GLY A 174 -1.59 32.99 15.05
N ASP A 175 -1.14 34.07 14.43
CA ASP A 175 -0.81 34.14 13.02
C ASP A 175 0.37 33.19 12.68
N PRO A 176 0.27 32.33 11.66
CA PRO A 176 1.33 31.42 11.22
C PRO A 176 2.68 32.10 10.93
N LYS A 177 2.71 33.40 10.65
CA LYS A 177 3.97 34.15 10.43
C LYS A 177 4.94 34.10 11.61
N TYR A 178 4.46 33.76 12.80
CA TYR A 178 5.29 33.61 14.00
C TYR A 178 6.00 32.25 14.06
N VAL A 179 5.67 31.31 13.18
CA VAL A 179 6.31 30.01 13.09
C VAL A 179 7.60 30.13 12.26
N GLY A 180 8.70 29.67 12.81
CA GLY A 180 9.99 29.62 12.12
C GLY A 180 10.05 28.55 11.01
N PRO A 181 11.18 28.44 10.32
CA PRO A 181 11.34 27.49 9.23
C PRO A 181 11.21 26.03 9.71
N GLU A 182 10.85 25.17 8.78
CA GLU A 182 10.81 23.72 8.97
C GLU A 182 12.21 23.12 9.26
N PRO A 183 12.33 21.87 9.73
CA PRO A 183 13.60 21.28 10.13
C PRO A 183 14.72 21.32 9.06
N GLU A 184 14.38 21.11 7.78
CA GLU A 184 15.38 21.12 6.71
C GLU A 184 15.85 22.55 6.33
N ALA A 185 15.03 23.55 6.53
CA ALA A 185 15.36 24.96 6.31
C ALA A 185 15.84 25.68 7.56
N ALA A 186 15.81 25.01 8.72
CA ALA A 186 16.29 25.61 9.96
C ALA A 186 17.82 25.79 9.95
N PRO A 187 18.37 26.83 10.62
CA PRO A 187 19.80 27.01 10.75
C PRO A 187 20.52 25.78 11.34
N ILE A 188 21.74 25.53 10.91
CA ILE A 188 22.49 24.33 11.31
C ILE A 188 22.69 24.21 12.83
N GLU A 189 22.78 25.32 13.53
CA GLU A 189 22.90 25.35 14.99
C GLU A 189 21.63 24.88 15.72
N GLU A 190 20.47 24.86 15.06
CA GLU A 190 19.23 24.29 15.60
C GLU A 190 19.22 22.75 15.52
N GLN A 191 20.19 22.15 14.86
CA GLN A 191 20.42 20.69 14.82
C GLN A 191 19.19 19.87 14.40
N GLY A 192 18.48 20.32 13.35
CA GLY A 192 17.29 19.68 12.82
C GLY A 192 16.03 19.90 13.65
N LEU A 193 16.00 20.92 14.51
CA LEU A 193 14.79 21.38 15.18
C LEU A 193 14.22 22.57 14.42
N GLY A 194 13.01 22.41 13.90
CA GLY A 194 12.27 23.44 13.17
C GLY A 194 11.09 24.02 13.92
N TRP A 195 10.28 24.80 13.20
CA TRP A 195 9.02 25.43 13.65
C TRP A 195 9.10 26.16 14.99
N LYS A 196 10.21 26.83 15.22
CA LYS A 196 10.40 27.62 16.44
C LYS A 196 9.45 28.81 16.46
N SER A 197 8.51 28.83 17.42
CA SER A 197 7.54 29.89 17.53
C SER A 197 8.17 31.14 18.17
N SER A 198 7.92 32.30 17.59
CA SER A 198 8.24 33.63 18.15
C SER A 198 7.03 34.28 18.85
N TYR A 199 5.89 33.62 18.93
CA TYR A 199 4.69 34.07 19.57
C TYR A 199 4.75 33.81 21.07
N GLY A 200 4.45 34.83 21.89
CA GLY A 200 4.40 34.70 23.34
C GLY A 200 5.66 34.04 23.91
N THR A 201 5.49 32.89 24.58
CA THR A 201 6.58 32.11 25.18
C THR A 201 7.23 31.18 24.18
N GLY A 202 6.65 30.97 23.00
CA GLY A 202 7.05 29.98 21.97
C GLY A 202 6.86 28.54 22.41
N LYS A 203 6.18 28.26 23.51
CA LYS A 203 6.00 26.93 24.11
C LYS A 203 4.57 26.69 24.55
N GLY A 204 4.17 25.43 24.68
CA GLY A 204 2.83 25.06 25.14
C GLY A 204 1.76 25.71 24.27
N ASN A 205 0.88 26.51 24.89
CA ASN A 205 -0.18 27.21 24.15
C ASN A 205 0.31 28.24 23.13
N ASP A 206 1.54 28.68 23.24
CA ASP A 206 2.14 29.65 22.32
C ASP A 206 2.90 28.95 21.17
N THR A 207 2.86 27.64 21.09
CA THR A 207 3.32 26.89 19.94
C THR A 207 2.29 27.03 18.84
N ILE A 208 2.65 27.65 17.72
CA ILE A 208 1.77 27.88 16.59
C ILE A 208 2.15 26.91 15.48
N THR A 209 1.18 26.13 15.03
CA THR A 209 1.28 25.31 13.81
C THR A 209 0.34 25.80 12.71
N GLY A 210 -0.49 26.80 13.03
CA GLY A 210 -1.54 27.34 12.15
C GLY A 210 -2.87 26.61 12.33
N GLY A 211 -3.85 26.98 11.52
CA GLY A 211 -5.14 26.30 11.50
C GLY A 211 -6.07 26.61 12.69
N PRO A 212 -6.98 25.70 13.03
CA PRO A 212 -7.94 25.87 14.13
C PRO A 212 -7.28 25.88 15.51
N GLU A 213 -7.94 26.51 16.48
CA GLU A 213 -7.60 26.51 17.90
C GLU A 213 -8.75 25.88 18.69
N VAL A 214 -8.81 24.56 18.71
CA VAL A 214 -9.91 23.76 19.24
C VAL A 214 -9.44 22.87 20.38
N ILE A 215 -10.25 22.77 21.42
CA ILE A 215 -10.19 21.75 22.46
C ILE A 215 -11.53 21.02 22.46
N TRP A 216 -11.51 19.72 22.25
CA TRP A 216 -12.75 18.95 21.98
C TRP A 216 -13.50 18.52 23.22
N THR A 217 -12.79 18.37 24.34
CA THR A 217 -13.38 17.79 25.55
C THR A 217 -13.06 18.61 26.79
N ASN A 218 -13.76 18.35 27.87
CA ASN A 218 -13.44 18.91 29.18
C ASN A 218 -12.47 18.03 30.00
N THR A 219 -11.94 16.98 29.40
CA THR A 219 -10.96 16.04 29.94
C THR A 219 -9.76 15.84 29.00
N PRO A 220 -9.09 16.92 28.53
CA PRO A 220 -8.14 16.84 27.42
C PRO A 220 -6.84 16.09 27.72
N THR A 221 -6.65 15.62 28.94
CA THR A 221 -5.49 14.82 29.38
C THR A 221 -5.87 13.41 29.87
N ALA A 222 -7.12 13.02 29.66
CA ALA A 222 -7.61 11.68 29.93
C ALA A 222 -8.41 11.18 28.74
N TRP A 223 -8.36 9.88 28.46
CA TRP A 223 -9.16 9.27 27.40
C TRP A 223 -10.51 8.84 27.97
N ASP A 224 -11.58 9.33 27.38
CA ASP A 224 -12.96 9.00 27.74
C ASP A 224 -13.93 9.31 26.58
N ASN A 225 -15.23 9.13 26.80
CA ASN A 225 -16.28 9.36 25.81
C ASN A 225 -16.80 10.82 25.76
N ASN A 226 -16.11 11.78 26.37
CA ASN A 226 -16.59 13.16 26.46
C ASN A 226 -16.63 13.89 25.11
N PHE A 227 -15.87 13.43 24.09
CA PHE A 227 -15.97 13.98 22.75
C PHE A 227 -17.42 13.94 22.22
N PHE A 228 -18.06 12.77 22.25
CA PHE A 228 -19.44 12.66 21.79
C PHE A 228 -20.43 13.41 22.68
N ARG A 229 -20.18 13.43 24.00
CA ARG A 229 -21.02 14.23 24.88
C ARG A 229 -20.99 15.71 24.46
N ILE A 230 -19.83 16.28 24.25
CA ILE A 230 -19.68 17.70 23.82
C ILE A 230 -20.26 17.89 22.41
N LEU A 231 -20.02 16.98 21.49
CA LEU A 231 -20.52 17.04 20.11
C LEU A 231 -22.06 17.13 20.08
N PHE A 232 -22.77 16.35 20.92
CA PHE A 232 -24.22 16.28 20.94
C PHE A 232 -24.91 17.24 21.93
N GLU A 233 -24.21 17.69 22.96
CA GLU A 233 -24.77 18.56 23.99
C GLU A 233 -25.05 19.99 23.48
N PHE A 234 -24.18 20.50 22.59
CA PHE A 234 -24.27 21.88 22.16
C PHE A 234 -24.84 22.07 20.75
N GLU A 235 -25.48 23.23 20.52
CA GLU A 235 -25.68 23.76 19.18
C GLU A 235 -24.42 24.54 18.78
N TRP A 236 -24.03 24.47 17.51
CA TRP A 236 -22.77 24.98 17.03
C TRP A 236 -22.94 26.23 16.16
N GLU A 237 -22.05 27.18 16.27
CA GLU A 237 -21.95 28.34 15.39
C GLU A 237 -20.52 28.51 14.89
N LEU A 238 -20.40 28.95 13.64
CA LEU A 238 -19.12 29.11 12.95
C LEU A 238 -18.36 30.32 13.52
N GLU A 239 -17.05 30.16 13.74
CA GLU A 239 -16.15 31.25 14.05
C GLU A 239 -14.80 31.08 13.33
N LYS A 240 -13.91 32.05 13.49
CA LYS A 240 -12.51 31.94 13.06
C LYS A 240 -11.59 31.85 14.27
N SER A 241 -10.58 30.98 14.14
CA SER A 241 -9.48 30.89 15.10
C SER A 241 -8.62 32.17 15.11
N PRO A 242 -7.78 32.39 16.12
CA PRO A 242 -6.77 33.46 16.08
C PRO A 242 -5.82 33.40 14.88
N ALA A 243 -5.59 32.20 14.30
CA ALA A 243 -4.82 32.01 13.09
C ALA A 243 -5.61 32.27 11.80
N GLY A 244 -6.93 32.52 11.91
CA GLY A 244 -7.81 32.84 10.78
C GLY A 244 -8.58 31.66 10.17
N ALA A 245 -8.36 30.43 10.65
CA ALA A 245 -9.03 29.24 10.16
C ALA A 245 -10.47 29.11 10.68
N TYR A 246 -11.35 28.49 9.92
CA TYR A 246 -12.71 28.18 10.34
C TYR A 246 -12.74 27.08 11.40
N GLN A 247 -13.57 27.29 12.41
CA GLN A 247 -13.86 26.33 13.48
C GLN A 247 -15.26 26.57 14.02
N TRP A 248 -15.75 25.68 14.87
CA TRP A 248 -17.09 25.77 15.44
C TRP A 248 -17.03 25.87 16.96
N LYS A 249 -17.79 26.80 17.52
CA LYS A 249 -17.96 26.94 18.97
C LYS A 249 -19.42 26.71 19.38
N PRO A 250 -19.68 26.38 20.65
CA PRO A 250 -21.04 26.37 21.18
C PRO A 250 -21.73 27.70 20.97
N LYS A 251 -22.99 27.65 20.57
CA LYS A 251 -23.80 28.85 20.29
C LYS A 251 -23.97 29.73 21.51
N GLY A 252 -23.72 31.02 21.36
CA GLY A 252 -23.83 31.99 22.45
C GLY A 252 -22.76 31.76 23.53
N ASP A 253 -23.18 31.76 24.81
CA ASP A 253 -22.30 31.52 25.97
C ASP A 253 -22.32 30.07 26.48
N ALA A 254 -22.91 29.13 25.73
CA ALA A 254 -22.93 27.72 26.09
C ALA A 254 -21.52 27.16 26.18
N GLY A 255 -21.23 26.31 27.15
CA GLY A 255 -19.93 25.69 27.33
C GLY A 255 -18.75 26.62 27.63
N LYS A 256 -19.00 27.92 27.88
CA LYS A 256 -17.95 28.92 28.11
C LYS A 256 -17.07 28.54 29.30
N ASN A 257 -15.77 28.49 29.07
CA ASN A 257 -14.75 28.20 30.11
C ASN A 257 -14.97 26.86 30.85
N THR A 258 -15.49 25.82 30.20
CA THR A 258 -15.73 24.52 30.85
C THR A 258 -14.55 23.55 30.70
N ALA A 259 -13.74 23.67 29.63
CA ALA A 259 -12.61 22.80 29.39
C ALA A 259 -11.32 23.34 30.06
N PRO A 260 -10.57 22.52 30.81
CA PRO A 260 -9.24 22.91 31.29
C PRO A 260 -8.26 22.92 30.10
N ASP A 261 -7.34 23.89 30.12
CA ASP A 261 -6.26 23.92 29.12
C ASP A 261 -5.26 22.78 29.39
N PRO A 262 -4.88 21.95 28.42
CA PRO A 262 -3.98 20.80 28.63
C PRO A 262 -2.55 21.21 29.01
N HIS A 263 -2.11 22.42 28.65
CA HIS A 263 -0.79 22.94 29.00
C HIS A 263 -0.77 23.74 30.31
N ASP A 264 -1.94 24.27 30.71
CA ASP A 264 -2.08 25.03 31.95
C ASP A 264 -3.47 24.78 32.56
N PRO A 265 -3.63 23.76 33.40
CA PRO A 265 -4.94 23.40 33.98
C PRO A 265 -5.62 24.47 34.80
N SER A 266 -4.89 25.53 35.18
CA SER A 266 -5.48 26.70 35.87
C SER A 266 -6.30 27.58 34.95
N LYS A 267 -6.07 27.48 33.63
CA LYS A 267 -6.82 28.20 32.59
C LYS A 267 -8.00 27.37 32.11
N ARG A 268 -9.07 28.06 31.73
CA ARG A 268 -10.27 27.45 31.18
C ARG A 268 -10.51 27.95 29.76
N ARG A 269 -10.96 27.03 28.91
CA ARG A 269 -11.28 27.28 27.52
C ARG A 269 -12.73 26.89 27.22
N THR A 270 -13.27 27.46 26.17
CA THR A 270 -14.54 26.99 25.58
C THR A 270 -14.24 25.84 24.66
N PRO A 271 -14.91 24.69 24.76
CA PRO A 271 -14.72 23.58 23.80
C PRO A 271 -15.14 24.02 22.40
N GLY A 272 -14.58 23.35 21.39
CA GLY A 272 -14.87 23.63 19.99
C GLY A 272 -14.85 22.35 19.16
N MET A 273 -15.28 22.48 17.90
CA MET A 273 -15.28 21.40 16.92
C MET A 273 -14.69 21.89 15.60
N LEU A 274 -14.10 20.95 14.86
CA LEU A 274 -13.73 21.14 13.46
C LEU A 274 -14.96 20.94 12.58
N THR A 275 -14.92 21.37 11.33
CA THR A 275 -15.98 21.04 10.36
C THR A 275 -16.09 19.54 10.18
N THR A 276 -14.96 18.85 10.14
CA THR A 276 -14.88 17.39 10.04
C THR A 276 -15.44 16.66 11.29
N ASP A 277 -15.39 17.25 12.48
CA ASP A 277 -16.03 16.67 13.66
C ASP A 277 -17.55 16.71 13.55
N LEU A 278 -18.09 17.82 13.03
CA LEU A 278 -19.54 17.95 12.85
C LEU A 278 -20.08 16.96 11.80
N SER A 279 -19.25 16.46 10.90
CA SER A 279 -19.62 15.38 9.98
C SER A 279 -20.11 14.14 10.74
N LEU A 280 -19.51 13.83 11.90
CA LEU A 280 -19.91 12.70 12.74
C LEU A 280 -21.31 12.83 13.35
N ARG A 281 -21.85 14.05 13.40
CA ARG A 281 -23.21 14.34 13.86
C ARG A 281 -24.19 14.58 12.72
N MET A 282 -23.72 15.07 11.56
CA MET A 282 -24.59 15.57 10.49
C MET A 282 -24.74 14.61 9.32
N ASP A 283 -23.74 13.76 9.05
CA ASP A 283 -23.87 12.67 8.08
C ASP A 283 -24.75 11.55 8.67
N PRO A 284 -25.80 11.10 7.96
CA PRO A 284 -26.76 10.13 8.53
C PRO A 284 -26.17 8.79 8.93
N GLU A 285 -25.13 8.31 8.22
CA GLU A 285 -24.52 7.02 8.54
C GLU A 285 -23.55 7.18 9.71
N TYR A 286 -22.73 8.22 9.71
CA TYR A 286 -21.83 8.52 10.84
C TYR A 286 -22.63 8.84 12.12
N GLU A 287 -23.76 9.56 12.03
CA GLU A 287 -24.58 9.89 13.20
C GLU A 287 -25.07 8.63 13.92
N LYS A 288 -25.53 7.61 13.19
CA LYS A 288 -25.98 6.35 13.78
C LYS A 288 -24.87 5.68 14.61
N ILE A 289 -23.66 5.62 14.04
CA ILE A 289 -22.48 5.04 14.72
C ILE A 289 -22.09 5.91 15.92
N SER A 290 -22.04 7.22 15.74
CA SER A 290 -21.67 8.17 16.78
C SER A 290 -22.61 8.14 17.97
N ARG A 291 -23.93 8.02 17.73
CA ARG A 291 -24.92 7.90 18.82
C ARG A 291 -24.79 6.57 19.54
N ARG A 292 -24.58 5.46 18.81
CA ARG A 292 -24.33 4.16 19.43
C ARG A 292 -23.11 4.21 20.35
N PHE A 293 -22.01 4.79 19.89
CA PHE A 293 -20.79 4.94 20.68
C PHE A 293 -20.96 5.92 21.86
N TYR A 294 -21.77 6.97 21.69
CA TYR A 294 -22.12 7.86 22.77
C TYR A 294 -22.87 7.15 23.90
N GLU A 295 -23.83 6.29 23.52
CA GLU A 295 -24.65 5.52 24.47
C GLU A 295 -23.90 4.31 25.06
N ASN A 296 -22.88 3.80 24.36
CA ASN A 296 -22.11 2.60 24.73
C ASN A 296 -20.60 2.90 24.74
N PRO A 297 -20.07 3.55 25.78
CA PRO A 297 -18.65 3.92 25.84
C PRO A 297 -17.67 2.74 25.73
N ASP A 298 -18.05 1.56 26.19
CA ASP A 298 -17.20 0.35 26.10
C ASP A 298 -17.09 -0.14 24.65
N GLU A 299 -18.13 0.05 23.82
CA GLU A 299 -18.06 -0.26 22.38
C GLU A 299 -17.12 0.70 21.65
N LEU A 300 -17.15 2.02 21.99
CA LEU A 300 -16.19 2.96 21.46
C LEU A 300 -14.76 2.57 21.85
N ALA A 301 -14.55 2.17 23.10
CA ALA A 301 -13.21 1.82 23.58
C ALA A 301 -12.65 0.60 22.82
N ASP A 302 -13.45 -0.45 22.63
CA ASP A 302 -13.01 -1.63 21.85
C ASP A 302 -12.80 -1.28 20.37
N ALA A 303 -13.74 -0.55 19.75
CA ALA A 303 -13.64 -0.13 18.36
C ALA A 303 -12.39 0.75 18.11
N PHE A 304 -12.13 1.72 18.98
CA PHE A 304 -10.93 2.57 18.86
C PHE A 304 -9.65 1.76 19.10
N ALA A 305 -9.60 0.86 20.07
CA ALA A 305 -8.42 0.03 20.32
C ALA A 305 -8.07 -0.83 19.10
N ARG A 306 -9.07 -1.46 18.48
CA ARG A 306 -8.91 -2.27 17.27
C ARG A 306 -8.55 -1.45 16.05
N ALA A 307 -9.22 -0.31 15.84
CA ALA A 307 -8.93 0.59 14.73
C ALA A 307 -7.55 1.23 14.84
N TRP A 308 -7.12 1.63 16.05
CA TRP A 308 -5.76 2.10 16.32
C TRP A 308 -4.71 1.02 16.05
N PHE A 309 -4.96 -0.23 16.46
CA PHE A 309 -4.07 -1.35 16.16
C PHE A 309 -3.98 -1.59 14.65
N LYS A 310 -5.10 -1.63 13.94
CA LYS A 310 -5.14 -1.75 12.47
C LYS A 310 -4.38 -0.61 11.80
N LEU A 311 -4.65 0.63 12.21
CA LEU A 311 -3.97 1.82 11.71
C LEU A 311 -2.44 1.71 11.75
N THR A 312 -1.92 1.18 12.84
CA THR A 312 -0.47 1.15 13.12
C THR A 312 0.22 -0.16 12.72
N HIS A 313 -0.52 -1.21 12.31
CA HIS A 313 0.06 -2.54 12.02
C HIS A 313 -0.29 -3.09 10.64
N ARG A 314 -1.26 -2.49 9.93
CA ARG A 314 -1.78 -3.05 8.68
C ARG A 314 -0.71 -3.24 7.59
N ASP A 315 0.32 -2.40 7.57
CA ASP A 315 1.40 -2.45 6.59
C ASP A 315 2.56 -3.39 6.99
N MET A 316 2.45 -4.07 8.11
CA MET A 316 3.47 -5.01 8.58
C MET A 316 3.37 -6.41 7.94
N GLY A 317 2.26 -6.71 7.29
CA GLY A 317 1.96 -8.04 6.74
C GLY A 317 1.32 -8.97 7.77
N PRO A 318 1.41 -10.29 7.58
CA PRO A 318 0.76 -11.25 8.44
C PRO A 318 1.34 -11.26 9.86
N LYS A 319 0.52 -11.71 10.82
CA LYS A 319 0.86 -11.79 12.25
C LYS A 319 2.18 -12.52 12.55
N THR A 320 2.57 -13.48 11.72
CA THR A 320 3.84 -14.22 11.84
C THR A 320 5.08 -13.33 11.78
N ARG A 321 4.95 -12.11 11.28
CA ARG A 321 6.02 -11.11 11.26
C ARG A 321 6.11 -10.26 12.51
N TYR A 322 5.13 -10.35 13.42
CA TYR A 322 5.07 -9.49 14.60
C TYR A 322 5.97 -10.04 15.70
N LEU A 323 6.67 -9.16 16.37
CA LEU A 323 7.62 -9.49 17.44
C LEU A 323 7.13 -8.91 18.78
N GLY A 324 7.33 -9.67 19.85
CA GLY A 324 7.09 -9.23 21.21
C GLY A 324 5.94 -9.95 21.90
N SER A 325 5.83 -9.74 23.22
CA SER A 325 4.84 -10.39 24.09
C SER A 325 3.48 -9.70 24.09
N GLU A 326 3.39 -8.50 23.51
CA GLU A 326 2.17 -7.69 23.46
C GLU A 326 1.37 -7.94 22.15
N VAL A 327 1.85 -8.86 21.30
CA VAL A 327 1.14 -9.25 20.08
C VAL A 327 -0.17 -9.93 20.47
N PRO A 328 -1.33 -9.46 19.97
CA PRO A 328 -2.61 -10.08 20.27
C PRO A 328 -2.69 -11.53 19.76
N ASP A 329 -3.31 -12.40 20.55
CA ASP A 329 -3.54 -13.81 20.15
C ASP A 329 -4.60 -13.92 19.04
N GLU A 330 -5.53 -12.97 18.97
CA GLU A 330 -6.60 -12.94 17.98
C GLU A 330 -6.05 -12.73 16.58
N ASP A 331 -6.51 -13.53 15.60
CA ASP A 331 -6.26 -13.34 14.18
C ASP A 331 -7.29 -12.39 13.60
N LEU A 332 -6.83 -11.28 13.07
CA LEU A 332 -7.68 -10.26 12.46
C LEU A 332 -7.77 -10.49 10.94
N ILE A 333 -8.97 -10.40 10.39
CA ILE A 333 -9.22 -10.73 8.97
C ILE A 333 -8.32 -9.92 8.00
N TRP A 334 -8.05 -8.66 8.32
CA TRP A 334 -7.22 -7.76 7.51
C TRP A 334 -5.70 -8.09 7.55
N GLN A 335 -5.28 -9.02 8.41
CA GLN A 335 -3.91 -9.56 8.45
C GLN A 335 -3.71 -10.70 7.44
N ASP A 336 -4.73 -11.02 6.65
CA ASP A 336 -4.74 -12.11 5.67
C ASP A 336 -4.33 -13.46 6.29
N PRO A 337 -4.99 -13.91 7.38
CA PRO A 337 -4.59 -15.11 8.10
C PRO A 337 -4.60 -16.34 7.20
N ILE A 338 -3.62 -17.21 7.42
CA ILE A 338 -3.46 -18.47 6.71
C ILE A 338 -3.31 -19.58 7.76
N PRO A 339 -3.92 -20.77 7.55
CA PRO A 339 -3.73 -21.90 8.48
C PRO A 339 -2.26 -22.26 8.63
N GLU A 340 -1.88 -22.69 9.83
CA GLU A 340 -0.55 -23.26 10.05
C GLU A 340 -0.37 -24.59 9.33
N VAL A 341 0.88 -24.94 9.00
CA VAL A 341 1.21 -26.23 8.39
C VAL A 341 0.91 -27.35 9.38
N ASP A 342 -0.06 -28.21 9.05
CA ASP A 342 -0.58 -29.27 9.91
C ASP A 342 -0.20 -30.71 9.42
N HIS A 343 0.74 -30.81 8.46
CA HIS A 343 1.13 -32.05 7.82
C HIS A 343 2.63 -32.10 7.49
N GLN A 344 3.11 -33.29 7.21
CA GLN A 344 4.47 -33.47 6.69
C GLN A 344 4.58 -32.90 5.26
N LEU A 345 5.52 -31.99 5.06
CA LEU A 345 5.78 -31.40 3.75
C LEU A 345 6.28 -32.45 2.74
N VAL A 346 6.01 -32.19 1.48
CA VAL A 346 6.53 -33.00 0.36
C VAL A 346 8.05 -32.87 0.30
N ASN A 347 8.73 -33.96 -0.02
CA ASN A 347 10.17 -34.03 -0.21
C ASN A 347 10.52 -33.98 -1.72
N GLU A 348 11.79 -34.02 -2.07
CA GLU A 348 12.28 -33.95 -3.46
C GLU A 348 11.72 -35.06 -4.38
N GLU A 349 11.54 -36.28 -3.85
CA GLU A 349 10.93 -37.39 -4.61
C GLU A 349 9.44 -37.10 -4.90
N ASP A 350 8.72 -36.59 -3.90
CA ASP A 350 7.34 -36.16 -4.02
C ASP A 350 7.18 -35.05 -5.04
N ILE A 351 8.07 -34.03 -4.99
CA ILE A 351 8.12 -32.90 -5.90
C ILE A 351 8.33 -33.39 -7.35
N THR A 352 9.26 -34.31 -7.58
CA THR A 352 9.50 -34.89 -8.89
C THR A 352 8.25 -35.59 -9.45
N ILE A 353 7.60 -36.43 -8.62
CA ILE A 353 6.37 -37.14 -9.01
C ILE A 353 5.24 -36.14 -9.33
N LEU A 354 5.10 -35.07 -8.54
CA LEU A 354 4.08 -34.04 -8.77
C LEU A 354 4.35 -33.27 -10.06
N LYS A 355 5.60 -32.87 -10.36
CA LYS A 355 5.99 -32.22 -11.60
C LYS A 355 5.67 -33.13 -12.81
N GLU A 356 5.99 -34.44 -12.75
CA GLU A 356 5.65 -35.38 -13.80
C GLU A 356 4.15 -35.49 -14.05
N LYS A 357 3.32 -35.57 -12.99
CA LYS A 357 1.87 -35.59 -13.10
C LYS A 357 1.30 -34.32 -13.70
N ILE A 358 1.82 -33.14 -13.27
CA ILE A 358 1.42 -31.81 -13.77
C ILE A 358 1.72 -31.73 -15.28
N MET A 359 2.92 -32.13 -15.73
CA MET A 359 3.29 -32.08 -17.13
C MET A 359 2.52 -33.10 -17.99
N ALA A 360 2.10 -34.23 -17.41
CA ALA A 360 1.26 -35.23 -18.07
C ALA A 360 -0.23 -34.89 -18.12
N SER A 361 -0.66 -33.81 -17.47
CA SER A 361 -2.08 -33.44 -17.32
C SER A 361 -2.74 -32.89 -18.60
N GLY A 362 -1.94 -32.50 -19.59
CA GLY A 362 -2.40 -31.84 -20.81
C GLY A 362 -2.61 -30.33 -20.71
N LEU A 363 -2.22 -29.72 -19.59
CA LEU A 363 -2.12 -28.25 -19.47
C LEU A 363 -0.87 -27.78 -20.25
N SER A 364 -0.99 -26.66 -20.96
CA SER A 364 0.14 -26.04 -21.66
C SER A 364 1.08 -25.32 -20.67
N ILE A 365 2.32 -25.12 -21.09
CA ILE A 365 3.31 -24.37 -20.33
C ILE A 365 2.76 -22.96 -19.99
N ARG A 366 2.17 -22.29 -20.97
CA ARG A 366 1.53 -20.98 -20.80
C ARG A 366 0.49 -20.99 -19.68
N GLU A 367 -0.41 -21.96 -19.63
CA GLU A 367 -1.46 -22.01 -18.62
C GLU A 367 -0.90 -22.20 -17.22
N LEU A 368 0.12 -23.04 -17.08
CA LEU A 368 0.80 -23.28 -15.80
C LEU A 368 1.52 -22.01 -15.32
N VAL A 369 2.31 -21.39 -16.19
CA VAL A 369 3.06 -20.16 -15.89
C VAL A 369 2.11 -18.99 -15.60
N TYR A 370 1.07 -18.81 -16.43
CA TYR A 370 0.08 -17.73 -16.26
C TYR A 370 -0.64 -17.85 -14.92
N THR A 371 -1.05 -19.04 -14.52
CA THR A 371 -1.77 -19.26 -13.25
C THR A 371 -0.87 -19.02 -12.05
N ALA A 372 0.37 -19.49 -12.07
CA ALA A 372 1.33 -19.23 -11.00
C ALA A 372 1.66 -17.73 -10.87
N TRP A 373 1.88 -17.06 -12.00
CA TRP A 373 2.05 -15.60 -12.02
C TRP A 373 0.83 -14.88 -11.45
N SER A 374 -0.37 -15.24 -11.90
CA SER A 374 -1.63 -14.65 -11.41
C SER A 374 -1.80 -14.75 -9.91
N SER A 375 -1.38 -15.87 -9.33
CA SER A 375 -1.41 -16.08 -7.88
C SER A 375 -0.38 -15.21 -7.15
N ALA A 376 0.89 -15.28 -7.57
CA ALA A 376 2.01 -14.66 -6.87
C ALA A 376 2.09 -13.13 -7.06
N SER A 377 1.78 -12.64 -8.26
CA SER A 377 1.95 -11.23 -8.63
C SER A 377 0.93 -10.26 -8.00
N THR A 378 0.00 -10.77 -7.20
CA THR A 378 -0.86 -9.94 -6.35
C THR A 378 -0.13 -9.36 -5.14
N PHE A 379 1.07 -9.86 -4.84
CA PHE A 379 1.86 -9.35 -3.73
C PHE A 379 2.18 -7.86 -3.87
N ARG A 380 2.07 -7.15 -2.75
CA ARG A 380 2.46 -5.75 -2.65
C ARG A 380 3.54 -5.59 -1.58
N GLY A 381 4.73 -5.18 -1.99
CA GLY A 381 5.86 -4.94 -1.09
C GLY A 381 5.64 -3.81 -0.08
N SER A 382 4.67 -2.95 -0.35
CA SER A 382 4.30 -1.80 0.46
C SER A 382 3.55 -2.18 1.75
N ASP A 383 2.57 -3.10 1.68
CA ASP A 383 1.78 -3.55 2.85
C ASP A 383 1.88 -5.06 3.11
N LYS A 384 2.65 -5.79 2.31
CA LYS A 384 2.87 -7.23 2.44
C LYS A 384 1.61 -8.08 2.24
N ARG A 385 0.62 -7.55 1.54
CA ARG A 385 -0.60 -8.27 1.18
C ARG A 385 -0.45 -8.97 -0.18
N GLY A 386 -1.35 -9.89 -0.44
CA GLY A 386 -1.32 -10.70 -1.67
C GLY A 386 -0.25 -11.78 -1.64
N GLY A 387 0.05 -12.34 -2.81
CA GLY A 387 1.01 -13.43 -2.99
C GLY A 387 0.36 -14.79 -3.18
N ALA A 388 1.20 -15.79 -3.39
CA ALA A 388 0.77 -17.17 -3.71
C ALA A 388 0.27 -17.95 -2.48
N ASN A 389 0.77 -17.61 -1.27
CA ASN A 389 0.40 -18.29 -0.04
C ASN A 389 -1.07 -18.00 0.30
N GLY A 390 -1.82 -19.01 0.67
CA GLY A 390 -3.27 -18.92 0.84
C GLY A 390 -4.06 -19.36 -0.39
N ALA A 391 -3.45 -19.45 -1.57
CA ALA A 391 -4.13 -19.76 -2.83
C ALA A 391 -5.46 -18.99 -3.01
N ARG A 392 -5.48 -17.71 -2.62
CA ARG A 392 -6.73 -16.91 -2.68
C ARG A 392 -7.23 -16.68 -4.09
N ILE A 393 -6.40 -16.95 -5.10
CA ILE A 393 -6.80 -16.96 -6.51
C ILE A 393 -7.98 -17.93 -6.80
N ARG A 394 -8.18 -18.98 -5.99
CA ARG A 394 -9.32 -19.89 -6.08
C ARG A 394 -10.59 -19.36 -5.40
N LEU A 395 -10.50 -18.23 -4.66
CA LEU A 395 -11.57 -17.62 -3.89
C LEU A 395 -11.99 -16.28 -4.50
N LYS A 396 -13.22 -15.85 -4.20
CA LYS A 396 -13.65 -14.48 -4.52
C LYS A 396 -12.89 -13.47 -3.65
N PRO A 397 -12.56 -12.28 -4.19
CA PRO A 397 -12.87 -11.80 -5.54
C PRO A 397 -11.87 -12.26 -6.61
N GLN A 398 -10.68 -12.72 -6.25
CA GLN A 398 -9.56 -12.96 -7.18
C GLN A 398 -9.89 -13.93 -8.32
N LYS A 399 -10.67 -14.99 -8.04
CA LYS A 399 -11.03 -15.98 -9.08
C LYS A 399 -11.88 -15.37 -10.21
N ASP A 400 -12.58 -14.28 -9.92
CA ASP A 400 -13.52 -13.65 -10.86
C ASP A 400 -12.85 -12.44 -11.58
N TRP A 401 -11.61 -12.07 -11.23
CA TRP A 401 -10.90 -10.97 -11.89
C TRP A 401 -10.64 -11.28 -13.35
N GLU A 402 -10.96 -10.34 -14.22
CA GLU A 402 -10.79 -10.47 -15.67
C GLU A 402 -9.36 -10.85 -16.06
N VAL A 403 -8.38 -10.22 -15.44
CA VAL A 403 -6.95 -10.49 -15.65
C VAL A 403 -6.55 -11.92 -15.35
N ASN A 404 -7.31 -12.66 -14.56
CA ASN A 404 -7.03 -14.06 -14.23
C ASN A 404 -7.68 -15.05 -15.20
N GLN A 405 -8.41 -14.56 -16.21
CA GLN A 405 -9.09 -15.40 -17.22
C GLN A 405 -9.89 -16.52 -16.55
N PRO A 406 -11.05 -16.24 -15.94
CA PRO A 406 -11.78 -17.16 -15.07
C PRO A 406 -11.98 -18.58 -15.62
N ASP A 407 -12.32 -18.72 -16.91
CA ASP A 407 -12.56 -20.03 -17.55
C ASP A 407 -11.24 -20.86 -17.63
N GLN A 408 -10.14 -20.23 -18.00
CA GLN A 408 -8.82 -20.87 -18.02
C GLN A 408 -8.38 -21.23 -16.59
N LEU A 409 -8.55 -20.31 -15.65
CA LEU A 409 -8.20 -20.52 -14.25
C LEU A 409 -8.98 -21.71 -13.66
N GLU A 410 -10.28 -21.78 -13.90
CA GLU A 410 -11.13 -22.90 -13.44
C GLU A 410 -10.62 -24.23 -13.99
N ARG A 411 -10.26 -24.29 -15.28
CA ARG A 411 -9.71 -25.51 -15.89
C ARG A 411 -8.41 -25.93 -15.21
N VAL A 412 -7.48 -24.99 -14.98
CA VAL A 412 -6.20 -25.30 -14.34
C VAL A 412 -6.40 -25.75 -12.90
N LEU A 413 -7.21 -25.02 -12.12
CA LEU A 413 -7.49 -25.38 -10.73
C LEU A 413 -8.13 -26.76 -10.60
N ASN A 414 -9.13 -27.08 -11.43
CA ASN A 414 -9.77 -28.40 -11.42
C ASN A 414 -8.78 -29.52 -11.72
N THR A 415 -7.89 -29.32 -12.70
CA THR A 415 -6.85 -30.29 -13.02
C THR A 415 -5.86 -30.49 -11.87
N LEU A 416 -5.44 -29.40 -11.22
CA LEU A 416 -4.55 -29.47 -10.05
C LEU A 416 -5.25 -30.11 -8.84
N GLU A 417 -6.55 -29.87 -8.64
CA GLU A 417 -7.36 -30.54 -7.61
C GLU A 417 -7.43 -32.06 -7.83
N ASP A 418 -7.57 -32.52 -9.07
CA ASP A 418 -7.58 -33.95 -9.38
C ASP A 418 -6.20 -34.58 -9.10
N ILE A 419 -5.10 -33.90 -9.44
CA ILE A 419 -3.75 -34.35 -9.07
C ILE A 419 -3.61 -34.39 -7.54
N GLN A 420 -4.09 -33.35 -6.82
CA GLN A 420 -4.07 -33.29 -5.36
C GLN A 420 -4.82 -34.47 -4.71
N LYS A 421 -6.01 -34.81 -5.22
CA LYS A 421 -6.83 -35.93 -4.72
C LYS A 421 -6.17 -37.30 -4.97
N GLU A 422 -5.50 -37.46 -6.10
CA GLU A 422 -4.78 -38.69 -6.45
C GLU A 422 -3.45 -38.88 -5.73
N PHE A 423 -2.86 -37.79 -5.23
CA PHE A 423 -1.59 -37.82 -4.54
C PHE A 423 -1.77 -38.34 -3.10
N LYS A 424 -0.89 -39.25 -2.68
CA LYS A 424 -1.05 -39.97 -1.40
C LYS A 424 -0.77 -39.10 -0.16
N LYS A 425 0.04 -38.05 -0.32
CA LYS A 425 0.40 -37.13 0.77
C LYS A 425 -0.40 -35.85 0.66
N LYS A 426 -0.60 -35.17 1.78
CA LYS A 426 -1.23 -33.85 1.78
C LYS A 426 -0.29 -32.81 1.15
N VAL A 427 -0.79 -32.04 0.21
CA VAL A 427 -0.13 -30.89 -0.42
C VAL A 427 -1.17 -29.80 -0.59
N SER A 428 -0.82 -28.55 -0.34
CA SER A 428 -1.73 -27.42 -0.52
C SER A 428 -1.93 -27.08 -2.00
N MET A 429 -3.07 -26.48 -2.32
CA MET A 429 -3.29 -25.93 -3.67
C MET A 429 -2.31 -24.77 -3.94
N ALA A 430 -1.96 -24.00 -2.93
CA ALA A 430 -0.96 -22.93 -3.03
C ALA A 430 0.40 -23.47 -3.48
N ASP A 431 0.88 -24.56 -2.88
CA ASP A 431 2.11 -25.21 -3.31
C ASP A 431 1.98 -25.82 -4.71
N LEU A 432 0.85 -26.44 -5.05
CA LEU A 432 0.64 -27.01 -6.37
C LEU A 432 0.63 -25.98 -7.49
N ILE A 433 0.01 -24.81 -7.27
CA ILE A 433 0.00 -23.71 -8.24
C ILE A 433 1.43 -23.22 -8.52
N VAL A 434 2.22 -22.99 -7.47
CA VAL A 434 3.62 -22.56 -7.62
C VAL A 434 4.47 -23.64 -8.27
N LEU A 435 4.33 -24.89 -7.84
CA LEU A 435 5.05 -26.02 -8.41
C LEU A 435 4.71 -26.23 -9.90
N ALA A 436 3.45 -26.00 -10.28
CA ALA A 436 3.00 -26.07 -11.66
C ALA A 436 3.70 -25.00 -12.53
N GLY A 437 3.82 -23.79 -12.03
CA GLY A 437 4.60 -22.73 -12.69
C GLY A 437 6.08 -23.10 -12.83
N CYS A 438 6.70 -23.63 -11.77
CA CYS A 438 8.09 -24.11 -11.83
C CYS A 438 8.28 -25.22 -12.85
N ALA A 439 7.40 -26.22 -12.89
CA ALA A 439 7.44 -27.31 -13.89
C ALA A 439 7.26 -26.78 -15.32
N GLY A 440 6.39 -25.80 -15.53
CA GLY A 440 6.22 -25.12 -16.82
C GLY A 440 7.49 -24.41 -17.28
N VAL A 441 8.15 -23.66 -16.38
CA VAL A 441 9.43 -22.98 -16.67
C VAL A 441 10.55 -23.98 -16.99
N GLU A 442 10.66 -25.06 -16.23
CA GLU A 442 11.64 -26.15 -16.53
C GLU A 442 11.40 -26.77 -17.88
N GLN A 443 10.16 -27.07 -18.22
CA GLN A 443 9.85 -27.66 -19.55
C GLN A 443 10.13 -26.66 -20.67
N ALA A 444 9.86 -25.36 -20.47
CA ALA A 444 10.18 -24.34 -21.45
C ALA A 444 11.69 -24.17 -21.67
N ALA A 445 12.50 -24.28 -20.62
CA ALA A 445 13.94 -24.29 -20.75
C ALA A 445 14.44 -25.55 -21.51
N LYS A 446 13.83 -26.68 -21.21
CA LYS A 446 14.13 -27.93 -21.96
C LYS A 446 13.75 -27.82 -23.44
N ASN A 447 12.64 -27.14 -23.77
CA ASN A 447 12.26 -26.85 -25.17
C ASN A 447 13.29 -25.94 -25.85
N ALA A 448 13.98 -25.06 -25.11
CA ALA A 448 15.10 -24.24 -25.56
C ALA A 448 16.45 -24.98 -25.57
N GLY A 449 16.50 -26.26 -25.16
CA GLY A 449 17.72 -27.06 -25.15
C GLY A 449 18.53 -27.05 -23.86
N HIS A 450 17.98 -26.51 -22.79
CA HIS A 450 18.64 -26.39 -21.48
C HIS A 450 17.98 -27.28 -20.43
N GLU A 451 18.78 -28.01 -19.66
CA GLU A 451 18.32 -28.73 -18.48
C GLU A 451 18.59 -27.85 -17.23
N ILE A 452 17.52 -27.40 -16.60
CA ILE A 452 17.57 -26.53 -15.42
C ILE A 452 16.59 -27.03 -14.36
N GLU A 453 16.87 -26.71 -13.12
CA GLU A 453 15.95 -26.90 -12.01
C GLU A 453 15.52 -25.52 -11.47
N VAL A 454 14.21 -25.31 -11.37
CA VAL A 454 13.62 -24.10 -10.78
C VAL A 454 13.43 -24.35 -9.28
N PRO A 455 13.99 -23.51 -8.41
CA PRO A 455 13.83 -23.68 -6.97
C PRO A 455 12.36 -23.71 -6.55
N PHE A 456 12.05 -24.63 -5.65
CA PHE A 456 10.71 -24.72 -5.05
C PHE A 456 10.84 -25.11 -3.58
N THR A 457 10.22 -24.31 -2.70
CA THR A 457 10.15 -24.59 -1.27
C THR A 457 8.69 -24.82 -0.89
N PRO A 458 8.31 -26.03 -0.43
CA PRO A 458 6.95 -26.30 0.02
C PRO A 458 6.63 -25.63 1.36
N GLY A 459 5.35 -25.64 1.75
CA GLY A 459 4.90 -25.14 3.03
C GLY A 459 3.92 -23.98 2.97
N ARG A 460 3.43 -23.62 1.77
CA ARG A 460 2.27 -22.75 1.63
C ARG A 460 1.02 -23.52 2.06
N MET A 461 0.05 -22.79 2.58
CA MET A 461 -1.25 -23.34 2.99
C MET A 461 -2.39 -22.65 2.25
N ASP A 462 -3.56 -23.23 2.29
CA ASP A 462 -4.74 -22.74 1.62
C ASP A 462 -5.62 -21.96 2.60
N ALA A 463 -5.85 -20.67 2.32
CA ALA A 463 -6.75 -19.85 3.09
C ALA A 463 -8.20 -20.31 2.93
N LEU A 464 -8.99 -20.15 3.99
CA LEU A 464 -10.43 -20.35 3.97
C LEU A 464 -11.15 -19.09 3.48
N LYS A 465 -12.39 -19.26 3.05
CA LYS A 465 -13.24 -18.12 2.66
C LYS A 465 -13.41 -17.12 3.81
N GLU A 466 -13.56 -17.63 5.01
CA GLU A 466 -13.75 -16.86 6.25
C GLU A 466 -12.45 -16.13 6.69
N GLN A 467 -11.31 -16.49 6.11
CA GLN A 467 -9.99 -15.86 6.31
C GLN A 467 -9.66 -14.86 5.19
N THR A 468 -10.61 -14.55 4.31
CA THR A 468 -10.43 -13.65 3.18
C THR A 468 -11.29 -12.41 3.36
N ASP A 469 -10.65 -11.27 3.56
CA ASP A 469 -11.29 -9.96 3.63
C ASP A 469 -11.64 -9.48 2.22
N VAL A 470 -12.81 -9.90 1.74
CA VAL A 470 -13.27 -9.69 0.35
C VAL A 470 -13.26 -8.21 -0.03
N ASP A 471 -13.73 -7.35 0.86
CA ASP A 471 -13.89 -5.92 0.58
C ASP A 471 -12.54 -5.22 0.46
N SER A 472 -11.57 -5.59 1.30
CA SER A 472 -10.24 -4.99 1.25
C SER A 472 -9.30 -5.65 0.22
N PHE A 473 -9.74 -6.69 -0.49
CA PHE A 473 -9.01 -7.27 -1.63
C PHE A 473 -9.21 -6.50 -2.94
N ALA A 474 -10.22 -5.64 -3.06
CA ALA A 474 -10.45 -4.84 -4.25
C ALA A 474 -9.20 -4.05 -4.71
N PRO A 475 -8.43 -3.40 -3.82
CA PRO A 475 -7.19 -2.71 -4.20
C PRO A 475 -6.06 -3.61 -4.70
N LEU A 476 -6.18 -4.94 -4.57
CA LEU A 476 -5.21 -5.90 -5.10
C LEU A 476 -5.50 -6.26 -6.56
N GLU A 477 -6.69 -5.97 -7.08
CA GLU A 477 -7.03 -6.21 -8.48
C GLU A 477 -6.17 -5.33 -9.38
N PRO A 478 -5.38 -5.90 -10.29
CA PRO A 478 -4.55 -5.12 -11.18
C PRO A 478 -5.38 -4.25 -12.14
N ILE A 479 -5.12 -2.96 -12.18
CA ILE A 479 -5.62 -2.07 -13.24
C ILE A 479 -4.87 -2.38 -14.53
N ALA A 480 -3.58 -2.69 -14.40
CA ALA A 480 -2.74 -3.15 -15.47
C ALA A 480 -1.73 -4.17 -14.96
N ASP A 481 -1.34 -5.09 -15.82
CA ASP A 481 -0.23 -5.99 -15.61
C ASP A 481 0.59 -6.11 -16.90
N GLY A 482 1.59 -5.24 -17.03
CA GLY A 482 2.46 -5.20 -18.19
C GLY A 482 3.22 -6.51 -18.44
N PHE A 483 3.41 -7.33 -17.39
CA PHE A 483 4.02 -8.67 -17.52
C PHE A 483 3.16 -9.63 -18.34
N ARG A 484 1.84 -9.43 -18.38
CA ARG A 484 0.86 -10.21 -19.15
C ARG A 484 0.21 -9.43 -20.29
N ASN A 485 0.72 -8.24 -20.62
CA ASN A 485 0.09 -7.31 -21.58
C ASN A 485 -1.40 -7.05 -21.28
N TYR A 486 -1.76 -6.93 -20.01
CA TYR A 486 -3.11 -6.62 -19.57
C TYR A 486 -3.22 -5.17 -19.13
N GLN A 487 -4.27 -4.50 -19.57
CA GLN A 487 -4.68 -3.18 -19.10
C GLN A 487 -6.21 -3.07 -19.15
N LYS A 488 -6.83 -2.64 -18.06
CA LYS A 488 -8.25 -2.28 -18.07
C LYS A 488 -8.48 -1.12 -19.04
N ILE A 489 -9.58 -1.18 -19.77
CA ILE A 489 -9.94 -0.15 -20.73
C ILE A 489 -10.14 1.17 -19.99
N HIS A 490 -9.56 2.27 -20.52
CA HIS A 490 -9.70 3.65 -20.04
C HIS A 490 -8.95 4.01 -18.75
N THR A 491 -7.66 3.74 -18.70
CA THR A 491 -6.76 4.44 -17.76
C THR A 491 -6.09 5.61 -18.50
N GLU A 492 -5.96 6.76 -17.84
CA GLU A 492 -5.24 7.91 -18.38
C GLU A 492 -3.72 7.73 -18.34
N GLU A 493 -3.25 6.79 -17.51
CA GLU A 493 -1.85 6.47 -17.34
C GLU A 493 -1.33 5.61 -18.48
N LYS A 494 -0.06 5.81 -18.82
CA LYS A 494 0.61 5.02 -19.83
C LYS A 494 0.97 3.64 -19.30
N SER A 495 0.82 2.63 -20.15
CA SER A 495 1.08 1.23 -19.79
C SER A 495 2.50 0.98 -19.27
N GLU A 496 3.50 1.71 -19.79
CA GLU A 496 4.89 1.62 -19.30
C GLU A 496 5.08 2.24 -17.91
N GLU A 497 4.30 3.27 -17.53
CA GLU A 497 4.33 3.84 -16.19
C GLU A 497 3.69 2.87 -15.18
N LEU A 498 2.58 2.23 -15.56
CA LEU A 498 1.92 1.19 -14.77
C LEU A 498 2.80 -0.07 -14.60
N LEU A 499 3.62 -0.40 -15.60
CA LEU A 499 4.61 -1.48 -15.48
C LEU A 499 5.64 -1.18 -14.38
N VAL A 500 6.19 0.03 -14.35
CA VAL A 500 7.16 0.43 -13.33
C VAL A 500 6.54 0.39 -11.94
N ASP A 501 5.29 0.85 -11.82
CA ASP A 501 4.54 0.77 -10.57
C ASP A 501 4.39 -0.67 -10.09
N LYS A 502 3.95 -1.57 -10.97
CA LYS A 502 3.82 -3.00 -10.67
C LYS A 502 5.16 -3.62 -10.27
N ALA A 503 6.24 -3.28 -10.96
CA ALA A 503 7.57 -3.76 -10.63
C ALA A 503 8.04 -3.31 -9.24
N GLN A 504 7.75 -2.07 -8.85
CA GLN A 504 8.07 -1.58 -7.51
C GLN A 504 7.25 -2.28 -6.41
N LEU A 505 5.95 -2.53 -6.65
CA LEU A 505 5.12 -3.32 -5.73
C LEU A 505 5.68 -4.75 -5.54
N LEU A 506 6.20 -5.34 -6.59
CA LEU A 506 6.86 -6.65 -6.58
C LEU A 506 8.35 -6.58 -6.14
N LYS A 507 8.84 -5.39 -5.74
CA LYS A 507 10.23 -5.16 -5.32
C LYS A 507 11.28 -5.58 -6.35
N LEU A 508 10.95 -5.48 -7.61
CA LEU A 508 11.86 -5.85 -8.70
C LEU A 508 12.90 -4.77 -8.97
N THR A 509 14.12 -5.21 -9.20
CA THR A 509 15.18 -4.40 -9.80
C THR A 509 14.98 -4.31 -11.31
N ILE A 510 15.68 -3.37 -11.98
CA ILE A 510 15.62 -3.23 -13.44
C ILE A 510 16.00 -4.53 -14.17
N PRO A 511 17.09 -5.24 -13.82
CA PRO A 511 17.40 -6.53 -14.42
C PRO A 511 16.30 -7.58 -14.24
N GLU A 512 15.74 -7.72 -13.02
CA GLU A 512 14.66 -8.67 -12.74
C GLU A 512 13.38 -8.35 -13.52
N LEU A 513 12.99 -7.07 -13.59
CA LEU A 513 11.89 -6.61 -14.43
C LEU A 513 12.11 -6.99 -15.90
N THR A 514 13.34 -6.74 -16.40
CA THR A 514 13.69 -6.96 -17.81
C THR A 514 13.59 -8.44 -18.18
N VAL A 515 14.22 -9.34 -17.40
CA VAL A 515 14.18 -10.77 -17.71
C VAL A 515 12.78 -11.38 -17.59
N LEU A 516 11.97 -10.91 -16.61
CA LEU A 516 10.60 -11.38 -16.45
C LEU A 516 9.72 -10.98 -17.63
N ILE A 517 9.83 -9.76 -18.13
CA ILE A 517 9.09 -9.35 -19.34
C ILE A 517 9.52 -10.23 -20.51
N GLY A 518 10.82 -10.31 -20.82
CA GLY A 518 11.30 -11.10 -21.96
C GLY A 518 10.90 -12.57 -21.88
N GLY A 519 11.05 -13.18 -20.70
CA GLY A 519 10.69 -14.58 -20.51
C GLY A 519 9.19 -14.84 -20.63
N LEU A 520 8.35 -14.04 -19.97
CA LEU A 520 6.90 -14.23 -20.07
C LEU A 520 6.37 -14.01 -21.49
N ARG A 521 7.03 -13.16 -22.30
CA ARG A 521 6.69 -12.99 -23.70
C ARG A 521 7.01 -14.24 -24.54
N VAL A 522 8.20 -14.80 -24.42
CA VAL A 522 8.55 -16.02 -25.18
C VAL A 522 7.79 -17.24 -24.68
N LEU A 523 7.31 -17.23 -23.43
CA LEU A 523 6.40 -18.24 -22.89
C LEU A 523 4.94 -18.07 -23.33
N ASP A 524 4.64 -17.07 -24.15
CA ASP A 524 3.29 -16.72 -24.62
C ASP A 524 2.29 -16.52 -23.46
N ALA A 525 2.78 -15.98 -22.33
CA ALA A 525 2.00 -15.78 -21.11
C ALA A 525 1.22 -14.45 -21.12
N ASN A 526 0.72 -14.04 -22.27
CA ASN A 526 -0.06 -12.83 -22.44
C ASN A 526 -1.55 -13.04 -22.14
N TYR A 527 -2.21 -12.00 -21.66
CA TYR A 527 -3.65 -11.97 -21.48
C TYR A 527 -4.36 -12.25 -22.82
N GLN A 528 -5.35 -13.15 -22.80
CA GLN A 528 -6.12 -13.60 -23.96
C GLN A 528 -5.24 -14.07 -25.14
N GLN A 529 -4.03 -14.56 -24.87
CA GLN A 529 -3.09 -15.02 -25.88
C GLN A 529 -2.76 -13.94 -26.93
N SER A 530 -2.71 -12.68 -26.47
CA SER A 530 -2.31 -11.58 -27.35
C SER A 530 -0.93 -11.82 -27.94
N PRO A 531 -0.74 -11.68 -29.27
CA PRO A 531 0.54 -11.90 -29.92
C PRO A 531 1.54 -10.75 -29.70
N HIS A 532 1.12 -9.67 -29.02
CA HIS A 532 1.97 -8.50 -28.85
C HIS A 532 3.16 -8.79 -27.93
N GLY A 533 4.36 -8.50 -28.41
CA GLY A 533 5.60 -8.75 -27.70
C GLY A 533 6.11 -10.19 -27.74
N VAL A 534 5.38 -11.12 -28.37
CA VAL A 534 5.83 -12.51 -28.57
C VAL A 534 6.80 -12.54 -29.75
N PHE A 535 8.04 -12.07 -29.51
CA PHE A 535 9.07 -11.93 -30.54
C PHE A 535 9.89 -13.20 -30.67
N THR A 536 9.25 -14.35 -30.93
CA THR A 536 9.91 -15.64 -31.13
C THR A 536 9.13 -16.51 -32.12
N ASP A 537 9.83 -17.32 -32.84
CA ASP A 537 9.26 -18.35 -33.73
C ASP A 537 8.98 -19.68 -32.97
N THR A 538 9.41 -19.78 -31.71
CA THR A 538 9.27 -20.97 -30.87
C THR A 538 8.59 -20.61 -29.54
N PRO A 539 7.29 -20.25 -29.54
CA PRO A 539 6.56 -19.98 -28.30
C PRO A 539 6.65 -21.17 -27.32
N GLU A 540 6.58 -20.86 -26.01
CA GLU A 540 6.76 -21.85 -24.92
C GLU A 540 8.16 -22.49 -24.86
N ALA A 541 9.18 -21.90 -25.55
CA ALA A 541 10.59 -22.15 -25.30
C ALA A 541 11.23 -20.94 -24.62
N LEU A 542 11.94 -21.14 -23.51
CA LEU A 542 12.52 -20.06 -22.74
C LEU A 542 13.87 -19.62 -23.34
N THR A 543 13.78 -18.82 -24.40
CA THR A 543 14.92 -18.26 -25.14
C THR A 543 15.06 -16.75 -24.84
N ASN A 544 16.20 -16.17 -25.26
CA ASN A 544 16.40 -14.70 -25.20
C ASN A 544 15.87 -13.97 -26.46
N ASP A 545 15.08 -14.63 -27.29
CA ASP A 545 14.56 -14.15 -28.57
C ASP A 545 13.84 -12.79 -28.47
N PHE A 546 13.12 -12.54 -27.36
CA PHE A 546 12.47 -11.26 -27.14
C PHE A 546 13.45 -10.08 -27.32
N PHE A 547 14.62 -10.17 -26.70
CA PHE A 547 15.62 -9.09 -26.75
C PHE A 547 16.32 -9.03 -28.10
N VAL A 548 16.66 -10.19 -28.67
CA VAL A 548 17.31 -10.30 -29.98
C VAL A 548 16.44 -9.67 -31.06
N ASN A 549 15.15 -10.03 -31.09
CA ASN A 549 14.21 -9.55 -32.11
C ASN A 549 13.73 -8.11 -31.85
N LEU A 550 13.60 -7.67 -30.59
CA LEU A 550 13.29 -6.27 -30.25
C LEU A 550 14.36 -5.31 -30.77
N LEU A 551 15.63 -5.70 -30.67
CA LEU A 551 16.77 -4.86 -31.05
C LEU A 551 17.24 -5.10 -32.49
N ASP A 552 16.61 -5.99 -33.25
CA ASP A 552 16.97 -6.28 -34.64
C ASP A 552 16.73 -5.05 -35.53
N MET A 553 17.82 -4.50 -36.07
CA MET A 553 17.80 -3.33 -36.96
C MET A 553 17.03 -3.56 -38.27
N LYS A 554 16.72 -4.80 -38.62
CA LYS A 554 15.88 -5.13 -39.78
C LYS A 554 14.40 -4.77 -39.55
N THR A 555 13.98 -4.67 -38.30
CA THR A 555 12.59 -4.32 -37.97
C THR A 555 12.42 -2.80 -37.89
N GLU A 556 11.42 -2.28 -38.56
CA GLU A 556 10.94 -0.92 -38.46
C GLU A 556 9.58 -0.91 -37.75
N TRP A 557 9.48 -0.17 -36.63
CA TRP A 557 8.27 -0.06 -35.84
C TRP A 557 7.40 1.11 -36.28
N LYS A 558 6.10 0.87 -36.43
CA LYS A 558 5.10 1.88 -36.79
C LYS A 558 3.94 1.85 -35.80
N ALA A 559 3.47 3.04 -35.39
CA ALA A 559 2.24 3.15 -34.62
C ALA A 559 1.04 2.73 -35.49
N THR A 560 0.08 2.04 -34.88
CA THR A 560 -1.21 1.72 -35.49
C THR A 560 -2.26 2.78 -35.13
N GLU A 561 -3.52 2.57 -35.50
CA GLU A 561 -4.63 3.41 -35.05
C GLU A 561 -4.90 3.28 -33.54
N ASP A 562 -4.53 2.17 -32.94
CA ASP A 562 -4.52 1.97 -31.50
C ASP A 562 -3.21 2.53 -30.94
N GLU A 563 -3.31 3.57 -30.12
CA GLU A 563 -2.18 4.30 -29.54
C GLU A 563 -1.25 3.38 -28.67
N ASN A 564 -1.73 2.22 -28.26
CA ASN A 564 -0.99 1.27 -27.46
C ASN A 564 -0.37 0.12 -28.26
N VAL A 565 -0.68 -0.01 -29.55
CA VAL A 565 -0.22 -1.11 -30.40
C VAL A 565 0.67 -0.59 -31.52
N TYR A 566 1.74 -1.31 -31.79
CA TYR A 566 2.74 -1.04 -32.81
C TYR A 566 2.93 -2.24 -33.72
N GLU A 567 3.20 -1.98 -34.98
CA GLU A 567 3.49 -2.99 -36.00
C GLU A 567 4.97 -2.94 -36.39
N GLY A 568 5.66 -4.07 -36.26
CA GLY A 568 7.04 -4.24 -36.72
C GLY A 568 7.06 -4.83 -38.11
N GLN A 569 7.67 -4.13 -39.05
CA GLN A 569 7.79 -4.55 -40.46
C GLN A 569 9.25 -4.75 -40.83
N ASP A 570 9.51 -5.71 -41.75
CA ASP A 570 10.84 -5.83 -42.33
C ASP A 570 11.16 -4.55 -43.12
N ARG A 571 12.27 -3.92 -42.78
CA ARG A 571 12.68 -2.61 -43.32
C ARG A 571 12.92 -2.63 -44.84
N MET A 572 13.29 -3.77 -45.37
CA MET A 572 13.63 -3.96 -46.81
C MET A 572 12.41 -4.34 -47.64
N THR A 573 11.57 -5.22 -47.11
CA THR A 573 10.43 -5.80 -47.85
C THR A 573 9.10 -5.12 -47.49
N GLY A 574 9.01 -4.50 -46.31
CA GLY A 574 7.77 -3.94 -45.76
C GLY A 574 6.80 -5.00 -45.23
N GLU A 575 7.20 -6.28 -45.19
CA GLU A 575 6.34 -7.35 -44.69
C GLU A 575 6.19 -7.27 -43.18
N PRO A 576 4.98 -7.47 -42.61
CA PRO A 576 4.77 -7.55 -41.18
C PRO A 576 5.56 -8.69 -40.55
N ARG A 577 6.22 -8.45 -39.43
CA ARG A 577 6.97 -9.44 -38.66
C ARG A 577 6.38 -9.64 -37.27
N TRP A 578 6.21 -8.56 -36.52
CA TRP A 578 5.83 -8.58 -35.13
C TRP A 578 4.77 -7.53 -34.82
N THR A 579 4.09 -7.71 -33.71
CA THR A 579 3.29 -6.66 -33.09
C THR A 579 3.74 -6.44 -31.63
N ALA A 580 3.65 -5.23 -31.15
CA ALA A 580 4.13 -4.84 -29.82
C ALA A 580 3.17 -3.89 -29.13
N THR A 581 3.24 -3.85 -27.79
CA THR A 581 2.67 -2.76 -27.01
C THR A 581 3.74 -1.73 -26.62
N ARG A 582 3.32 -0.64 -25.99
CA ARG A 582 4.24 0.34 -25.38
C ARG A 582 5.14 -0.33 -24.31
N VAL A 583 4.59 -1.29 -23.56
CA VAL A 583 5.34 -2.08 -22.55
C VAL A 583 6.50 -2.83 -23.19
N ASP A 584 6.32 -3.34 -24.39
CA ASP A 584 7.38 -4.10 -25.09
C ASP A 584 8.45 -3.15 -25.64
N LEU A 585 8.01 -2.06 -26.31
CA LEU A 585 8.93 -1.16 -26.99
C LEU A 585 9.71 -0.24 -26.05
N ILE A 586 9.27 -0.04 -24.81
CA ILE A 586 10.03 0.77 -23.84
C ILE A 586 11.43 0.17 -23.57
N PHE A 587 11.58 -1.16 -23.66
CA PHE A 587 12.87 -1.85 -23.51
C PHE A 587 13.83 -1.59 -24.68
N GLY A 588 13.35 -1.08 -25.79
CA GLY A 588 14.18 -0.63 -26.91
C GLY A 588 14.39 0.90 -26.95
N SER A 589 13.62 1.67 -26.18
CA SER A 589 13.60 3.16 -26.27
C SER A 589 14.08 3.87 -25.02
N ASN A 590 13.81 3.37 -23.79
CA ASN A 590 14.35 3.94 -22.58
C ASN A 590 15.82 3.54 -22.41
N SER A 591 16.71 4.50 -22.10
CA SER A 591 18.15 4.27 -22.09
C SER A 591 18.62 3.21 -21.07
N GLU A 592 17.99 3.15 -19.91
CA GLU A 592 18.35 2.16 -18.86
C GLU A 592 17.80 0.78 -19.20
N LEU A 593 16.54 0.68 -19.59
CA LEU A 593 15.91 -0.59 -19.99
C LEU A 593 16.56 -1.16 -21.26
N ARG A 594 16.92 -0.29 -22.22
CA ARG A 594 17.62 -0.69 -23.42
C ARG A 594 19.01 -1.24 -23.10
N ALA A 595 19.74 -0.61 -22.21
CA ALA A 595 21.06 -1.12 -21.82
C ALA A 595 20.96 -2.53 -21.21
N MET A 596 19.90 -2.82 -20.44
CA MET A 596 19.64 -4.18 -19.94
C MET A 596 19.21 -5.14 -21.07
N ALA A 597 18.34 -4.71 -21.97
CA ALA A 597 17.95 -5.51 -23.12
C ALA A 597 19.16 -5.89 -24.01
N GLU A 598 20.09 -4.96 -24.22
CA GLU A 598 21.33 -5.21 -24.96
C GLU A 598 22.21 -6.28 -24.32
N VAL A 599 22.27 -6.34 -22.97
CA VAL A 599 22.99 -7.41 -22.26
C VAL A 599 22.38 -8.78 -22.61
N TYR A 600 21.06 -8.93 -22.61
CA TYR A 600 20.40 -10.20 -22.85
C TYR A 600 20.26 -10.55 -24.35
N ALA A 601 20.46 -9.57 -25.25
CA ALA A 601 20.43 -9.80 -26.69
C ALA A 601 21.77 -10.26 -27.28
N CYS A 602 22.85 -10.28 -26.49
CA CYS A 602 24.15 -10.75 -26.96
C CYS A 602 24.13 -12.26 -27.25
N GLU A 603 24.92 -12.70 -28.24
CA GLU A 603 24.97 -14.10 -28.69
C GLU A 603 25.42 -15.10 -27.61
N ASP A 604 26.11 -14.63 -26.56
CA ASP A 604 26.62 -15.43 -25.45
C ASP A 604 25.79 -15.28 -24.16
N SER A 605 24.60 -14.66 -24.24
CA SER A 605 23.82 -14.28 -23.06
C SER A 605 22.69 -15.23 -22.71
N GLU A 606 22.44 -16.29 -23.49
CA GLU A 606 21.30 -17.18 -23.27
C GLU A 606 21.32 -17.85 -21.89
N GLU A 607 22.47 -18.40 -21.46
CA GLU A 607 22.61 -18.99 -20.12
C GLU A 607 22.44 -17.96 -19.01
N LYS A 608 22.95 -16.73 -19.22
CA LYS A 608 22.78 -15.64 -18.26
C LYS A 608 21.29 -15.25 -18.13
N PHE A 609 20.60 -15.10 -19.25
CA PHE A 609 19.17 -14.81 -19.29
C PHE A 609 18.37 -15.87 -18.53
N LEU A 610 18.60 -17.15 -18.82
CA LEU A 610 17.94 -18.25 -18.13
C LEU A 610 18.14 -18.21 -16.62
N LYS A 611 19.38 -18.04 -16.20
CA LYS A 611 19.71 -17.97 -14.76
C LYS A 611 19.03 -16.80 -14.08
N ASP A 612 19.12 -15.62 -14.68
CA ASP A 612 18.54 -14.40 -14.10
C ASP A 612 17.00 -14.46 -14.10
N PHE A 613 16.38 -15.05 -15.13
CA PHE A 613 14.94 -15.30 -15.17
C PHE A 613 14.49 -16.23 -14.05
N ILE A 614 15.18 -17.37 -13.85
CA ILE A 614 14.85 -18.33 -12.79
C ILE A 614 14.93 -17.67 -11.41
N MET A 615 15.99 -16.89 -11.16
CA MET A 615 16.15 -16.19 -9.90
C MET A 615 15.04 -15.16 -9.67
N ALA A 616 14.64 -14.42 -10.70
CA ALA A 616 13.56 -13.46 -10.63
C ALA A 616 12.19 -14.14 -10.47
N TRP A 617 11.98 -15.29 -11.14
CA TRP A 617 10.79 -16.12 -10.98
C TRP A 617 10.65 -16.65 -9.55
N ASP A 618 11.70 -17.28 -9.02
CA ASP A 618 11.71 -17.78 -7.63
C ASP A 618 11.43 -16.66 -6.62
N LYS A 619 12.04 -15.50 -6.84
CA LYS A 619 11.75 -14.31 -6.01
C LYS A 619 10.26 -13.98 -6.00
N ILE A 620 9.61 -13.91 -7.16
CA ILE A 620 8.16 -13.63 -7.25
C ILE A 620 7.35 -14.71 -6.53
N MET A 621 7.68 -15.97 -6.72
CA MET A 621 6.97 -17.09 -6.10
C MET A 621 7.13 -17.16 -4.58
N THR A 622 8.13 -16.46 -4.02
CA THR A 622 8.47 -16.51 -2.59
C THR A 622 8.34 -15.17 -1.85
N LEU A 623 7.87 -14.10 -2.51
CA LEU A 623 7.76 -12.76 -1.89
C LEU A 623 6.95 -12.73 -0.58
N ASP A 624 5.96 -13.59 -0.45
CA ASP A 624 5.07 -13.71 0.70
C ASP A 624 5.45 -14.83 1.69
N ARG A 625 6.60 -15.50 1.46
CA ARG A 625 7.12 -16.57 2.33
C ARG A 625 8.00 -15.98 3.43
N PHE A 626 7.33 -15.39 4.42
CA PHE A 626 8.01 -14.78 5.57
C PHE A 626 8.56 -15.79 6.59
N ASP A 627 8.30 -17.06 6.37
CA ASP A 627 8.79 -18.20 7.14
C ASP A 627 10.16 -18.69 6.65
N LEU A 628 10.63 -18.22 5.49
CA LEU A 628 11.92 -18.60 4.90
C LEU A 628 13.07 -17.62 5.25
N ALA A 629 12.86 -16.64 6.11
CA ALA A 629 13.83 -15.58 6.42
C ALA A 629 14.82 -16.00 7.53
#